data_1f414ead784066675cc792248bc971a7
#
_entry.id   1f414ead784066675cc792248bc971a7
#
_cell.length_a   1.000
_cell.length_b   1.000
_cell.length_c   1.000
_cell.angle_alpha   90.00
_cell.angle_beta   90.00
_cell.angle_gamma   90.00
#
_symmetry.space_group_name_H-M   'P 1'
#
loop_
_entity.id
_entity.type
_entity.pdbx_description
1 polymer ?
#
loop_
_entity_poly.entity_id
_entity_poly.type
_entity_poly.pdbx_seq_one_letter_code
_entity_poly.pdbx_strand_id
1 'polypeptide(L)'
;AKDKRITIRLYGGWYENETITKRAQDLETEIENEFPCTLLMSDNSTKIIVNCLLAYSMLADPQFHLLHTFRSKSITYGIKAYPIEKHGCMDQECPLPIIYDFIEHQKCPKCGKVKLKDFLYKKEQKLVDSMLIADMLHIANREKYICIVSSDDDFWPGIRSVVACGCTLIHIKEKLSTASSLYTKGLDSHYIYKLLNNNAI
;
A
#
# COMPACT_ATOMS: atom_id res chain seq x y z
N ALA A 1 31.38 19.52 4.32
CA ALA A 1 30.46 18.71 3.50
C ALA A 1 29.04 18.96 4.03
N LYS A 2 28.08 19.25 3.15
CA LYS A 2 26.67 19.31 3.56
C LYS A 2 26.17 17.87 3.66
N ASP A 3 25.84 17.44 4.86
CA ASP A 3 25.19 16.16 5.05
C ASP A 3 23.85 16.17 4.29
N LYS A 4 23.66 15.19 3.41
CA LYS A 4 22.38 14.97 2.75
C LYS A 4 21.47 14.21 3.69
N ARG A 5 20.16 14.47 3.62
CA ARG A 5 19.16 13.77 4.44
C ARG A 5 18.11 13.15 3.56
N ILE A 6 17.72 11.93 3.89
CA ILE A 6 16.60 11.22 3.29
C ILE A 6 15.65 10.86 4.42
N THR A 7 14.36 11.08 4.21
CA THR A 7 13.31 10.62 5.11
C THR A 7 12.46 9.60 4.39
N ILE A 8 12.40 8.40 4.96
CA ILE A 8 11.52 7.33 4.54
C ILE A 8 10.24 7.43 5.37
N ARG A 9 9.09 7.51 4.71
CA ARG A 9 7.78 7.44 5.37
C ARG A 9 7.09 6.15 4.94
N LEU A 10 6.72 5.33 5.92
CA LEU A 10 6.01 4.09 5.68
C LEU A 10 4.50 4.33 5.85
N TYR A 11 3.74 4.04 4.81
CA TYR A 11 2.30 4.18 4.79
C TYR A 11 1.61 2.84 4.97
N GLY A 12 0.64 2.78 5.86
CA GLY A 12 -0.07 1.54 6.17
C GLY A 12 -1.28 1.75 7.07
N GLY A 13 -2.01 0.67 7.31
CA GLY A 13 -3.12 0.67 8.25
C GLY A 13 -2.62 0.61 9.69
N TRP A 14 -2.16 1.75 10.21
CA TRP A 14 -1.50 1.82 11.52
C TRP A 14 -2.44 1.87 12.70
N TYR A 15 -3.71 2.29 12.49
CA TYR A 15 -4.73 2.39 13.54
C TYR A 15 -5.91 1.46 13.26
N GLU A 16 -6.21 0.56 14.19
CA GLU A 16 -7.48 -0.15 14.26
C GLU A 16 -8.36 0.57 15.31
N ASN A 17 -9.40 1.26 14.82
CA ASN A 17 -10.13 2.27 15.58
C ASN A 17 -9.17 3.39 16.04
N GLU A 18 -9.03 3.61 17.34
CA GLU A 18 -8.14 4.61 17.94
C GLU A 18 -6.86 3.99 18.50
N THR A 19 -6.66 2.68 18.31
CA THR A 19 -5.54 1.94 18.87
C THR A 19 -4.52 1.61 17.78
N ILE A 20 -3.25 1.81 18.08
CA ILE A 20 -2.14 1.43 17.21
C ILE A 20 -2.13 -0.09 17.02
N THR A 21 -2.05 -0.55 15.78
CA THR A 21 -2.00 -1.97 15.45
C THR A 21 -0.72 -2.63 15.94
N LYS A 22 -0.77 -3.93 16.25
CA LYS A 22 0.42 -4.70 16.65
C LYS A 22 1.54 -4.58 15.61
N ARG A 23 1.20 -4.63 14.31
CA ARG A 23 2.18 -4.46 13.22
C ARG A 23 2.88 -3.11 13.28
N ALA A 24 2.15 -2.03 13.58
CA ALA A 24 2.76 -0.71 13.71
C ALA A 24 3.74 -0.65 14.89
N GLN A 25 3.37 -1.21 16.05
CA GLN A 25 4.23 -1.29 17.23
C GLN A 25 5.51 -2.07 16.96
N ASP A 26 5.41 -3.21 16.26
CA ASP A 26 6.57 -4.03 15.91
C ASP A 26 7.51 -3.26 14.97
N LEU A 27 6.96 -2.60 13.94
CA LEU A 27 7.73 -1.78 13.02
C LEU A 27 8.36 -0.55 13.68
N GLU A 28 7.69 0.11 14.63
CA GLU A 28 8.30 1.20 15.40
C GLU A 28 9.53 0.71 16.15
N THR A 29 9.44 -0.45 16.79
CA THR A 29 10.58 -1.04 17.49
C THR A 29 11.75 -1.34 16.54
N GLU A 30 11.48 -1.88 15.35
CA GLU A 30 12.51 -2.10 14.33
C GLU A 30 13.13 -0.79 13.84
N ILE A 31 12.30 0.22 13.58
CA ILE A 31 12.75 1.55 13.13
C ILE A 31 13.64 2.20 14.20
N GLU A 32 13.25 2.18 15.47
CA GLU A 32 14.03 2.77 16.56
C GLU A 32 15.41 2.11 16.72
N ASN A 33 15.52 0.81 16.41
CA ASN A 33 16.79 0.08 16.49
C ASN A 33 17.72 0.36 15.30
N GLU A 34 17.18 0.64 14.11
CA GLU A 34 17.96 0.72 12.87
C GLU A 34 18.14 2.15 12.35
N PHE A 35 17.30 3.08 12.76
CA PHE A 35 17.31 4.47 12.29
C PHE A 35 17.42 5.46 13.46
N PRO A 36 18.07 6.64 13.24
CA PRO A 36 18.67 7.08 11.98
C PRO A 36 19.96 6.30 11.65
N CYS A 37 20.15 5.96 10.39
CA CYS A 37 21.40 5.35 9.93
C CYS A 37 22.17 6.30 9.01
N THR A 38 23.49 6.06 8.88
CA THR A 38 24.36 6.86 8.01
C THR A 38 24.92 5.98 6.90
N LEU A 39 24.68 6.38 5.66
CA LEU A 39 25.24 5.74 4.48
C LEU A 39 26.39 6.59 3.93
N LEU A 40 27.49 5.93 3.55
CA LEU A 40 28.58 6.55 2.80
C LEU A 40 28.34 6.29 1.30
N MET A 41 28.42 7.36 0.52
CA MET A 41 28.37 7.22 -0.95
C MET A 41 29.68 6.61 -1.46
N SER A 42 29.67 6.11 -2.69
CA SER A 42 30.83 5.49 -3.35
C SER A 42 32.04 6.45 -3.49
N ASP A 43 31.84 7.75 -3.36
CA ASP A 43 32.89 8.75 -3.32
C ASP A 43 33.61 8.85 -1.97
N ASN A 44 33.17 8.09 -0.95
CA ASN A 44 33.65 8.06 0.43
C ASN A 44 33.70 9.43 1.15
N SER A 45 33.13 10.47 0.54
CA SER A 45 33.13 11.84 1.06
C SER A 45 31.75 12.35 1.42
N THR A 46 30.71 11.87 0.74
CA THR A 46 29.33 12.29 0.95
C THR A 46 28.64 11.35 1.92
N LYS A 47 28.17 11.90 3.05
CA LYS A 47 27.34 11.18 4.02
C LYS A 47 25.86 11.45 3.77
N ILE A 48 25.05 10.42 3.86
CA ILE A 48 23.60 10.51 3.80
C ILE A 48 23.04 10.00 5.11
N ILE A 49 22.32 10.85 5.82
CA ILE A 49 21.58 10.48 7.03
C ILE A 49 20.19 10.05 6.57
N VAL A 50 19.82 8.81 6.89
CA VAL A 50 18.51 8.25 6.56
C VAL A 50 17.70 8.14 7.83
N ASN A 51 16.52 8.76 7.82
CA ASN A 51 15.50 8.62 8.85
C ASN A 51 14.37 7.76 8.31
N CYS A 52 13.71 7.00 9.19
CA CYS A 52 12.50 6.24 8.86
C CYS A 52 11.43 6.51 9.91
N LEU A 53 10.17 6.57 9.47
CA LEU A 53 9.03 6.76 10.39
C LEU A 53 7.73 6.22 9.79
N LEU A 54 6.78 5.88 10.66
CA LEU A 54 5.42 5.55 10.25
C LEU A 54 4.62 6.83 9.98
N ALA A 55 3.84 6.82 8.91
CA ALA A 55 2.97 7.94 8.55
C ALA A 55 1.63 7.82 9.31
N TYR A 56 1.56 8.37 10.50
CA TYR A 56 0.32 8.42 11.31
C TYR A 56 -0.61 9.56 10.90
N SER A 57 -0.06 10.61 10.32
CA SER A 57 -0.74 11.84 9.91
C SER A 57 -0.24 12.28 8.54
N MET A 58 -0.97 13.19 7.90
CA MET A 58 -0.50 13.85 6.69
C MET A 58 0.62 14.86 7.00
N LEU A 59 1.51 15.08 6.05
CA LEU A 59 2.55 16.12 6.15
C LEU A 59 1.97 17.54 6.24
N ALA A 60 0.80 17.76 5.63
CA ALA A 60 0.10 19.03 5.68
C ALA A 60 -0.55 19.31 7.04
N ASP A 61 -0.86 18.26 7.81
CA ASP A 61 -1.49 18.36 9.14
C ASP A 61 -0.90 17.31 10.09
N PRO A 62 0.32 17.54 10.58
CA PRO A 62 1.07 16.54 11.35
C PRO A 62 0.50 16.29 12.76
N GLN A 63 -0.37 17.17 13.26
CA GLN A 63 -0.98 17.02 14.58
C GLN A 63 -2.20 16.12 14.57
N PHE A 64 -2.80 15.89 13.39
CA PHE A 64 -4.02 15.11 13.25
C PHE A 64 -3.71 13.71 12.76
N HIS A 65 -3.73 12.72 13.67
CA HIS A 65 -3.56 11.33 13.31
C HIS A 65 -4.78 10.79 12.56
N LEU A 66 -4.54 10.09 11.46
CA LEU A 66 -5.57 9.41 10.70
C LEU A 66 -5.92 8.08 11.37
N LEU A 67 -6.94 8.10 12.20
CA LEU A 67 -7.47 6.92 12.88
C LEU A 67 -8.26 6.03 11.92
N HIS A 68 -8.58 4.80 12.34
CA HIS A 68 -9.36 3.84 11.56
C HIS A 68 -8.76 3.48 10.18
N THR A 69 -7.44 3.59 10.04
CA THR A 69 -6.75 3.24 8.80
C THR A 69 -6.68 1.74 8.53
N PHE A 70 -6.95 0.92 9.55
CA PHE A 70 -7.13 -0.53 9.44
C PHE A 70 -8.44 -0.92 10.09
N ARG A 71 -9.34 -1.56 9.33
CA ARG A 71 -10.69 -1.85 9.82
C ARG A 71 -11.29 -3.11 9.25
N SER A 72 -12.24 -3.68 9.99
CA SER A 72 -13.09 -4.76 9.51
C SER A 72 -14.28 -4.21 8.76
N LYS A 73 -14.57 -4.78 7.61
CA LYS A 73 -15.72 -4.42 6.78
C LYS A 73 -16.50 -5.68 6.39
N SER A 74 -17.81 -5.65 6.59
CA SER A 74 -18.69 -6.70 6.08
C SER A 74 -18.57 -6.80 4.57
N ILE A 75 -18.51 -8.01 4.05
CA ILE A 75 -18.45 -8.26 2.62
C ILE A 75 -19.88 -8.25 2.10
N THR A 76 -20.28 -7.14 1.48
CA THR A 76 -21.65 -6.97 0.99
C THR A 76 -21.82 -7.23 -0.49
N TYR A 77 -20.78 -6.97 -1.30
CA TYR A 77 -20.81 -7.10 -2.75
C TYR A 77 -19.47 -7.60 -3.29
N GLY A 78 -19.54 -8.28 -4.44
CA GLY A 78 -18.34 -8.62 -5.22
C GLY A 78 -17.70 -9.96 -4.90
N ILE A 79 -18.16 -10.70 -3.87
CA ILE A 79 -17.76 -12.10 -3.73
C ILE A 79 -18.59 -12.91 -4.69
N LYS A 80 -17.89 -13.57 -5.63
CA LYS A 80 -18.44 -14.58 -6.53
C LYS A 80 -17.57 -15.80 -6.45
N ALA A 81 -18.18 -16.96 -6.50
CA ALA A 81 -17.47 -18.22 -6.63
C ALA A 81 -17.40 -18.64 -8.10
N TYR A 82 -16.31 -19.26 -8.50
CA TYR A 82 -16.29 -19.96 -9.78
C TYR A 82 -17.15 -21.22 -9.69
N PRO A 83 -17.83 -21.60 -10.80
CA PRO A 83 -18.58 -22.86 -10.85
C PRO A 83 -17.71 -24.04 -10.40
N ILE A 84 -18.29 -24.94 -9.61
CA ILE A 84 -17.57 -26.06 -8.97
C ILE A 84 -16.94 -26.98 -10.01
N GLU A 85 -17.60 -27.14 -11.16
CA GLU A 85 -17.14 -27.96 -12.27
C GLU A 85 -15.74 -27.55 -12.78
N LYS A 86 -15.37 -26.27 -12.59
CA LYS A 86 -14.02 -25.79 -12.94
C LYS A 86 -12.91 -26.32 -12.03
N HIS A 87 -13.26 -26.79 -10.85
CA HIS A 87 -12.30 -27.23 -9.82
C HIS A 87 -12.14 -28.74 -9.71
N GLY A 88 -13.00 -29.51 -10.41
CA GLY A 88 -12.87 -30.96 -10.53
C GLY A 88 -12.93 -31.75 -9.22
N CYS A 89 -13.53 -31.19 -8.16
CA CYS A 89 -13.69 -31.92 -6.91
C CYS A 89 -14.76 -33.00 -7.08
N MET A 90 -14.37 -34.27 -6.96
CA MET A 90 -15.24 -35.45 -7.14
C MET A 90 -15.61 -36.08 -5.79
N ASP A 91 -15.21 -35.50 -4.68
CA ASP A 91 -15.52 -36.00 -3.34
C ASP A 91 -17.00 -35.75 -3.00
N GLN A 92 -17.72 -36.80 -2.67
CA GLN A 92 -19.15 -36.72 -2.30
C GLN A 92 -19.40 -35.98 -0.99
N GLU A 93 -18.42 -35.95 -0.09
CA GLU A 93 -18.49 -35.24 1.18
C GLU A 93 -17.92 -33.82 1.10
N CYS A 94 -17.51 -33.37 -0.08
CA CYS A 94 -16.91 -32.06 -0.27
C CYS A 94 -17.86 -30.92 0.15
N PRO A 95 -17.43 -29.99 1.01
CA PRO A 95 -18.28 -28.89 1.45
C PRO A 95 -18.43 -27.77 0.38
N LEU A 96 -17.66 -27.83 -0.70
CA LEU A 96 -17.65 -26.76 -1.74
C LEU A 96 -19.03 -26.48 -2.34
N PRO A 97 -19.91 -27.48 -2.65
CA PRO A 97 -21.24 -27.18 -3.16
C PRO A 97 -22.08 -26.32 -2.22
N ILE A 98 -22.02 -26.59 -0.92
CA ILE A 98 -22.76 -25.82 0.10
C ILE A 98 -22.18 -24.42 0.23
N ILE A 99 -20.85 -24.28 0.16
CA ILE A 99 -20.16 -22.98 0.22
C ILE A 99 -20.49 -22.15 -1.03
N TYR A 100 -20.46 -22.79 -2.20
CA TYR A 100 -20.83 -22.15 -3.46
C TYR A 100 -22.26 -21.60 -3.41
N ASP A 101 -23.20 -22.44 -3.00
CA ASP A 101 -24.61 -22.08 -2.87
C ASP A 101 -24.83 -20.93 -1.87
N PHE A 102 -24.08 -20.95 -0.76
CA PHE A 102 -24.11 -19.85 0.22
C PHE A 102 -23.60 -18.52 -0.39
N ILE A 103 -22.54 -18.57 -1.20
CA ILE A 103 -21.99 -17.38 -1.85
C ILE A 103 -22.95 -16.85 -2.92
N GLU A 104 -23.46 -17.72 -3.80
CA GLU A 104 -24.34 -17.33 -4.90
C GLU A 104 -25.68 -16.76 -4.42
N HIS A 105 -26.32 -17.41 -3.45
CA HIS A 105 -27.61 -16.98 -2.94
C HIS A 105 -27.52 -15.99 -1.77
N GLN A 106 -26.33 -15.70 -1.29
CA GLN A 106 -26.08 -14.74 -0.19
C GLN A 106 -26.77 -15.09 1.12
N LYS A 107 -27.23 -16.36 1.27
CA LYS A 107 -27.95 -16.89 2.44
C LYS A 107 -27.57 -18.34 2.67
N CYS A 108 -27.57 -18.76 3.93
CA CYS A 108 -27.32 -20.14 4.28
C CYS A 108 -28.33 -21.08 3.59
N PRO A 109 -27.87 -22.04 2.79
CA PRO A 109 -28.76 -22.94 2.06
C PRO A 109 -29.55 -23.89 2.96
N LYS A 110 -29.06 -24.12 4.21
CA LYS A 110 -29.74 -25.00 5.18
C LYS A 110 -30.78 -24.27 6.02
N CYS A 111 -30.43 -23.12 6.62
CA CYS A 111 -31.34 -22.45 7.55
C CYS A 111 -32.02 -21.20 6.96
N GLY A 112 -31.52 -20.66 5.83
CA GLY A 112 -32.04 -19.44 5.20
C GLY A 112 -31.93 -18.15 6.03
N LYS A 113 -31.48 -18.24 7.28
CA LYS A 113 -31.46 -17.11 8.23
C LYS A 113 -30.15 -16.35 8.21
N VAL A 114 -29.01 -17.04 8.17
CA VAL A 114 -27.70 -16.44 8.18
C VAL A 114 -27.40 -15.87 6.80
N LYS A 115 -27.09 -14.58 6.72
CA LYS A 115 -26.71 -13.93 5.47
C LYS A 115 -25.18 -13.91 5.34
N LEU A 116 -24.67 -13.96 4.12
CA LEU A 116 -23.23 -13.94 3.84
C LEU A 116 -22.56 -12.69 4.46
N LYS A 117 -23.18 -11.54 4.39
CA LYS A 117 -22.69 -10.28 4.95
C LYS A 117 -22.56 -10.27 6.47
N ASP A 118 -23.32 -11.12 7.17
CA ASP A 118 -23.30 -11.22 8.63
C ASP A 118 -22.27 -12.28 9.08
N PHE A 119 -21.80 -13.11 8.16
CA PHE A 119 -20.88 -14.21 8.42
C PHE A 119 -19.45 -13.88 7.98
N LEU A 120 -19.27 -13.20 6.83
CA LEU A 120 -17.96 -12.87 6.30
C LEU A 120 -17.63 -11.39 6.48
N TYR A 121 -16.41 -11.14 6.87
CA TYR A 121 -15.81 -9.80 6.86
C TYR A 121 -14.40 -9.88 6.28
N LYS A 122 -13.94 -8.76 5.77
CA LYS A 122 -12.53 -8.59 5.40
C LYS A 122 -11.89 -7.51 6.27
N LYS A 123 -10.61 -7.67 6.54
CA LYS A 123 -9.80 -6.57 7.03
C LYS A 123 -9.23 -5.80 5.84
N GLU A 124 -9.33 -4.50 5.87
CA GLU A 124 -8.86 -3.63 4.79
C GLU A 124 -8.15 -2.40 5.34
N GLN A 125 -7.17 -1.92 4.59
CA GLN A 125 -6.59 -0.61 4.80
C GLN A 125 -7.47 0.43 4.12
N LYS A 126 -7.62 1.60 4.76
CA LYS A 126 -8.36 2.74 4.22
C LYS A 126 -7.59 4.02 4.46
N LEU A 127 -7.81 4.99 3.58
CA LEU A 127 -7.19 6.32 3.61
C LEU A 127 -5.67 6.31 3.33
N VAL A 128 -5.00 5.16 3.34
CA VAL A 128 -3.55 5.03 3.21
C VAL A 128 -3.07 5.58 1.88
N ASP A 129 -3.67 5.13 0.77
CA ASP A 129 -3.31 5.56 -0.59
C ASP A 129 -3.59 7.04 -0.79
N SER A 130 -4.73 7.51 -0.29
CA SER A 130 -5.10 8.94 -0.33
C SER A 130 -4.13 9.80 0.48
N MET A 131 -3.69 9.33 1.65
CA MET A 131 -2.70 10.02 2.49
C MET A 131 -1.35 10.09 1.78
N LEU A 132 -0.88 9.00 1.20
CA LEU A 132 0.38 8.96 0.44
C LEU A 132 0.32 9.94 -0.74
N ILE A 133 -0.76 9.92 -1.53
CA ILE A 133 -0.94 10.84 -2.66
C ILE A 133 -0.97 12.30 -2.18
N ALA A 134 -1.70 12.59 -1.10
CA ALA A 134 -1.77 13.95 -0.53
C ALA A 134 -0.38 14.44 -0.09
N ASP A 135 0.39 13.59 0.59
CA ASP A 135 1.75 13.92 1.01
C ASP A 135 2.69 14.12 -0.19
N MET A 136 2.61 13.27 -1.21
CA MET A 136 3.38 13.45 -2.45
C MET A 136 3.11 14.82 -3.09
N LEU A 137 1.84 15.19 -3.20
CA LEU A 137 1.44 16.49 -3.78
C LEU A 137 1.87 17.66 -2.90
N HIS A 138 1.78 17.50 -1.57
CA HIS A 138 2.20 18.54 -0.61
C HIS A 138 3.70 18.86 -0.74
N ILE A 139 4.54 17.84 -0.93
CA ILE A 139 5.99 18.02 -1.03
C ILE A 139 6.47 18.31 -2.45
N ALA A 140 5.69 18.00 -3.49
CA ALA A 140 6.09 18.17 -4.90
C ALA A 140 6.46 19.62 -5.27
N ASN A 141 5.91 20.61 -4.56
CA ASN A 141 6.21 22.03 -4.76
C ASN A 141 7.46 22.51 -3.99
N ARG A 142 8.01 21.68 -3.11
CA ARG A 142 9.13 22.02 -2.22
C ARG A 142 10.38 21.19 -2.49
N GLU A 143 10.17 19.93 -2.87
CA GLU A 143 11.24 18.97 -3.11
C GLU A 143 11.44 18.75 -4.61
N LYS A 144 12.70 18.69 -5.01
CA LYS A 144 13.06 18.41 -6.40
C LYS A 144 12.90 16.96 -6.79
N TYR A 145 13.04 16.07 -5.81
CA TYR A 145 13.01 14.62 -6.01
C TYR A 145 12.09 13.95 -5.00
N ILE A 146 11.22 13.09 -5.48
CA ILE A 146 10.37 12.20 -4.68
C ILE A 146 10.63 10.78 -5.13
N CYS A 147 10.77 9.86 -4.18
CA CYS A 147 10.85 8.43 -4.47
C CYS A 147 9.60 7.75 -3.91
N ILE A 148 8.90 6.98 -4.73
CA ILE A 148 7.82 6.09 -4.31
C ILE A 148 8.23 4.65 -4.55
N VAL A 149 8.00 3.80 -3.55
CA VAL A 149 8.19 2.34 -3.63
C VAL A 149 6.81 1.70 -3.54
N SER A 150 6.26 1.32 -4.67
CA SER A 150 4.95 0.66 -4.76
C SER A 150 4.79 -0.07 -6.08
N SER A 151 4.05 -1.17 -6.08
CA SER A 151 3.62 -1.88 -7.29
C SER A 151 2.15 -1.66 -7.60
N ASP A 152 1.44 -0.85 -6.79
CA ASP A 152 0.03 -0.56 -6.96
C ASP A 152 -0.19 0.49 -8.04
N ASP A 153 -1.10 0.19 -8.95
CA ASP A 153 -1.44 1.07 -10.06
C ASP A 153 -2.39 2.22 -9.64
N ASP A 154 -2.98 2.16 -8.44
CA ASP A 154 -3.85 3.23 -7.92
C ASP A 154 -3.08 4.53 -7.63
N PHE A 155 -1.75 4.48 -7.55
CA PHE A 155 -0.92 5.68 -7.37
C PHE A 155 -0.67 6.47 -8.67
N TRP A 156 -1.04 5.96 -9.85
CA TRP A 156 -0.76 6.65 -11.11
C TRP A 156 -1.32 8.08 -11.21
N PRO A 157 -2.53 8.39 -10.73
CA PRO A 157 -3.02 9.76 -10.73
C PRO A 157 -2.12 10.71 -9.93
N GLY A 158 -1.65 10.28 -8.76
CA GLY A 158 -0.70 11.04 -7.93
C GLY A 158 0.66 11.20 -8.59
N ILE A 159 1.22 10.12 -9.14
CA ILE A 159 2.49 10.12 -9.87
C ILE A 159 2.47 11.13 -11.01
N ARG A 160 1.44 11.08 -11.86
CA ARG A 160 1.31 12.01 -12.99
C ARG A 160 1.17 13.46 -12.54
N SER A 161 0.44 13.71 -11.46
CA SER A 161 0.26 15.04 -10.90
C SER A 161 1.58 15.61 -10.35
N VAL A 162 2.37 14.80 -9.65
CA VAL A 162 3.70 15.19 -9.14
C VAL A 162 4.66 15.54 -10.28
N VAL A 163 4.70 14.72 -11.32
CA VAL A 163 5.52 15.00 -12.51
C VAL A 163 5.05 16.27 -13.23
N ALA A 164 3.75 16.49 -13.34
CA ALA A 164 3.19 17.70 -13.93
C ALA A 164 3.54 18.99 -13.15
N CYS A 165 3.81 18.88 -11.84
CA CYS A 165 4.34 19.98 -11.03
C CYS A 165 5.85 20.25 -11.26
N GLY A 166 6.52 19.49 -12.14
CA GLY A 166 7.95 19.62 -12.43
C GLY A 166 8.87 18.93 -11.43
N CYS A 167 8.32 18.15 -10.48
CA CYS A 167 9.12 17.35 -9.56
C CYS A 167 9.59 16.07 -10.26
N THR A 168 10.85 15.70 -10.05
CA THR A 168 11.38 14.43 -10.55
C THR A 168 10.94 13.29 -9.63
N LEU A 169 10.16 12.35 -10.17
CA LEU A 169 9.67 11.21 -9.43
C LEU A 169 10.43 9.94 -9.81
N ILE A 170 10.99 9.28 -8.79
CA ILE A 170 11.64 7.98 -8.90
C ILE A 170 10.62 6.93 -8.44
N HIS A 171 10.19 6.06 -9.34
CA HIS A 171 9.24 5.00 -9.04
C HIS A 171 9.94 3.65 -9.00
N ILE A 172 9.99 3.04 -7.83
CA ILE A 172 10.57 1.72 -7.60
C ILE A 172 9.44 0.71 -7.49
N LYS A 173 9.46 -0.31 -8.33
CA LYS A 173 8.48 -1.42 -8.32
C LYS A 173 9.16 -2.76 -8.08
N GLU A 174 8.45 -3.66 -7.43
CA GLU A 174 8.86 -5.06 -7.28
C GLU A 174 8.69 -5.84 -8.59
N LYS A 175 7.60 -5.59 -9.31
CA LYS A 175 7.24 -6.28 -10.55
C LYS A 175 6.79 -5.30 -11.62
N LEU A 176 7.04 -5.65 -12.88
CA LEU A 176 6.42 -4.98 -14.02
C LEU A 176 4.93 -5.32 -14.07
N SER A 177 4.08 -4.29 -14.06
CA SER A 177 2.67 -4.43 -14.37
C SER A 177 2.48 -4.21 -15.89
N THR A 178 1.64 -5.02 -16.51
CA THR A 178 1.26 -4.84 -17.94
C THR A 178 0.58 -3.50 -18.18
N ALA A 179 -0.11 -2.96 -17.18
CA ALA A 179 -0.74 -1.64 -17.24
C ALA A 179 0.27 -0.49 -17.17
N SER A 180 1.47 -0.71 -16.62
CA SER A 180 2.50 0.35 -16.48
C SER A 180 2.83 1.05 -17.78
N SER A 181 2.86 0.34 -18.92
CA SER A 181 3.16 0.92 -20.24
C SER A 181 2.10 1.92 -20.70
N LEU A 182 0.84 1.76 -20.28
CA LEU A 182 -0.25 2.68 -20.61
C LEU A 182 -0.14 3.96 -19.80
N TYR A 183 0.20 3.87 -18.53
CA TYR A 183 0.26 5.00 -17.61
C TYR A 183 1.53 5.85 -17.77
N THR A 184 2.63 5.25 -18.25
CA THR A 184 3.89 5.98 -18.49
C THR A 184 3.90 6.76 -19.80
N LYS A 185 2.93 6.53 -20.69
CA LYS A 185 2.86 7.22 -21.98
C LYS A 185 2.76 8.74 -21.80
N GLY A 186 3.67 9.46 -22.43
CA GLY A 186 3.72 10.92 -22.38
C GLY A 186 4.30 11.51 -21.09
N LEU A 187 4.89 10.69 -20.21
CA LEU A 187 5.75 11.19 -19.15
C LEU A 187 7.12 11.55 -19.72
N ASP A 188 7.66 12.67 -19.22
CA ASP A 188 8.93 13.24 -19.65
C ASP A 188 10.11 12.73 -18.81
N SER A 189 11.25 13.43 -18.89
CA SER A 189 12.47 13.14 -18.14
C SER A 189 12.34 13.25 -16.62
N HIS A 190 11.22 13.76 -16.10
CA HIS A 190 10.95 13.84 -14.67
C HIS A 190 10.37 12.55 -14.07
N TYR A 191 10.16 11.53 -14.89
CA TYR A 191 9.75 10.21 -14.41
C TYR A 191 10.88 9.19 -14.61
N ILE A 192 11.40 8.66 -13.51
CA ILE A 192 12.46 7.65 -13.50
C ILE A 192 11.90 6.36 -12.94
N TYR A 193 12.00 5.28 -13.68
CA TYR A 193 11.55 3.96 -13.30
C TYR A 193 12.71 3.04 -12.91
N LYS A 194 12.54 2.28 -11.82
CA LYS A 194 13.49 1.27 -11.35
C LYS A 194 12.75 0.01 -10.91
N LEU A 195 13.33 -1.16 -11.22
CA LEU A 195 12.91 -2.44 -10.64
C LEU A 195 13.76 -2.74 -9.40
N LEU A 196 13.11 -3.24 -8.35
CA LEU A 196 13.80 -3.90 -7.25
C LEU A 196 14.34 -5.23 -7.77
N ASN A 197 15.66 -5.30 -7.96
CA ASN A 197 16.32 -6.56 -8.28
C ASN A 197 16.52 -7.32 -6.97
N ASN A 198 15.92 -8.50 -6.83
CA ASN A 198 16.08 -9.38 -5.66
C ASN A 198 17.53 -9.92 -5.46
N ASN A 199 18.49 -9.46 -6.25
CA ASN A 199 19.89 -9.89 -6.21
C ASN A 199 20.81 -8.87 -5.49
N ALA A 200 20.26 -7.91 -4.76
CA ALA A 200 21.04 -6.87 -4.08
C ALA A 200 20.79 -6.88 -2.55
N ILE A 201 20.85 -8.08 -1.94
CA ILE A 201 20.99 -8.22 -0.49
C ILE A 201 22.15 -9.20 -0.24
#